data_8ab6a38f8db8db6e492bce2fdd2cf4cd
#
_entry.id   8ab6a38f8db8db6e492bce2fdd2cf4cd
#
_cell.length_a   1.000
_cell.length_b   1.000
_cell.length_c   1.000
_cell.angle_alpha   90.00
_cell.angle_beta   90.00
_cell.angle_gamma   90.00
#
_symmetry.space_group_name_H-M   'P 1'
#
loop_
_entity.id
_entity.type
_entity.pdbx_description
1 polymer ?
#
loop_
_entity_poly.entity_id
_entity_poly.type
_entity_poly.pdbx_seq_one_letter_code
_entity_poly.pdbx_strand_id
1 'polypeptide(L)'
;RSRWGKFVPWLVIGTLINSFVFITVFTDFHLSGVSLCVFASVVYVLWGMTYTIMDIPYWSIIPNLTSDPEEREKVSVLPRIFASIGQSLIIAGFGVQIIKGLGGNYIGYHKFALIIAATFIFTMAVCVINLPKKQQDTGTTEKMKFRDIFTVIKKNDQLRWAVLLILLYNVGIQAIMGVATYYFSYVCNNAGMLSAF
;
A
#
# COMPACT_ATOMS: atom_id res chain seq x y z
N ARG A 1 23.26 6.85 -13.12
CA ARG A 1 21.93 6.68 -13.75
C ARG A 1 21.79 5.21 -14.11
N SER A 2 20.81 4.53 -13.51
CA SER A 2 20.52 3.13 -13.85
C SER A 2 19.99 3.04 -15.28
N ARG A 3 20.36 1.97 -16.01
CA ARG A 3 19.79 1.65 -17.34
C ARG A 3 18.25 1.46 -17.31
N TRP A 4 17.68 1.33 -16.13
CA TRP A 4 16.27 1.03 -15.87
C TRP A 4 15.45 2.27 -15.48
N GLY A 5 16.03 3.47 -15.61
CA GLY A 5 15.38 4.72 -15.21
C GLY A 5 15.54 5.07 -13.72
N LYS A 6 14.87 6.15 -13.29
CA LYS A 6 15.01 6.71 -11.94
C LYS A 6 14.18 5.94 -10.89
N PHE A 7 12.98 5.48 -11.26
CA PHE A 7 11.99 4.93 -10.33
C PHE A 7 11.97 3.41 -10.27
N VAL A 8 12.24 2.73 -11.40
CA VAL A 8 12.13 1.27 -11.54
C VAL A 8 12.97 0.49 -10.50
N PRO A 9 14.23 0.84 -10.21
CA PRO A 9 15.00 0.13 -9.20
C PRO A 9 14.35 0.16 -7.82
N TRP A 10 13.78 1.30 -7.43
CA TRP A 10 13.10 1.47 -6.15
C TRP A 10 11.80 0.66 -6.08
N LEU A 11 11.06 0.58 -7.20
CA LEU A 11 9.88 -0.28 -7.29
C LEU A 11 10.24 -1.75 -7.06
N VAL A 12 11.25 -2.25 -7.76
CA VAL A 12 11.66 -3.66 -7.67
C VAL A 12 12.18 -3.99 -6.27
N ILE A 13 13.12 -3.20 -5.76
CA ILE A 13 13.73 -3.41 -4.45
C ILE A 13 12.65 -3.27 -3.35
N GLY A 14 11.83 -2.21 -3.42
CA GLY A 14 10.77 -1.98 -2.45
C GLY A 14 9.75 -3.12 -2.43
N THR A 15 9.33 -3.64 -3.59
CA THR A 15 8.41 -4.77 -3.71
C THR A 15 8.99 -6.04 -3.09
N LEU A 16 10.24 -6.37 -3.38
CA LEU A 16 10.88 -7.57 -2.84
C LEU A 16 11.03 -7.51 -1.31
N ILE A 17 11.52 -6.38 -0.80
CA ILE A 17 11.67 -6.19 0.65
C ILE A 17 10.31 -6.21 1.34
N ASN A 18 9.32 -5.49 0.78
CA ASN A 18 7.98 -5.45 1.36
C ASN A 18 7.31 -6.83 1.36
N SER A 19 7.45 -7.60 0.28
CA SER A 19 6.92 -8.97 0.21
C SER A 19 7.57 -9.88 1.26
N PHE A 20 8.88 -9.75 1.48
CA PHE A 20 9.58 -10.51 2.51
C PHE A 20 9.09 -10.14 3.92
N VAL A 21 9.00 -8.85 4.23
CA VAL A 21 8.48 -8.38 5.52
C VAL A 21 7.03 -8.79 5.71
N PHE A 22 6.20 -8.72 4.66
CA PHE A 22 4.81 -9.16 4.70
C PHE A 22 4.67 -10.65 5.05
N ILE A 23 5.46 -11.52 4.43
CA ILE A 23 5.48 -12.95 4.77
C ILE A 23 5.91 -13.14 6.23
N THR A 24 6.89 -12.37 6.71
CA THR A 24 7.36 -12.43 8.10
C THR A 24 6.27 -12.07 9.11
N VAL A 25 5.37 -11.12 8.79
CA VAL A 25 4.20 -10.79 9.64
C VAL A 25 3.31 -12.00 9.88
N PHE A 26 3.14 -12.87 8.88
CA PHE A 26 2.28 -14.05 8.93
C PHE A 26 3.02 -15.36 9.20
N THR A 27 4.27 -15.28 9.61
CA THR A 27 5.08 -16.45 10.00
C THR A 27 5.02 -16.61 11.52
N ASP A 28 4.68 -17.81 11.97
CA ASP A 28 4.68 -18.13 13.40
C ASP A 28 6.11 -18.49 13.85
N PHE A 29 6.66 -17.66 14.71
CA PHE A 29 7.97 -17.88 15.34
C PHE A 29 7.84 -18.49 16.74
N HIS A 30 6.65 -18.98 17.12
CA HIS A 30 6.34 -19.55 18.44
C HIS A 30 6.65 -18.60 19.61
N LEU A 31 6.58 -17.29 19.37
CA LEU A 31 6.75 -16.28 20.39
C LEU A 31 5.48 -16.13 21.22
N SER A 32 5.63 -15.82 22.50
CA SER A 32 4.50 -15.63 23.40
C SER A 32 4.71 -14.43 24.32
N GLY A 33 3.62 -13.90 24.89
CA GLY A 33 3.65 -12.80 25.83
C GLY A 33 4.24 -11.51 25.26
N VAL A 34 5.10 -10.85 26.02
CA VAL A 34 5.67 -9.55 25.66
C VAL A 34 6.54 -9.63 24.42
N SER A 35 7.28 -10.73 24.21
CA SER A 35 8.15 -10.92 23.04
C SER A 35 7.34 -10.93 21.73
N LEU A 36 6.15 -11.55 21.72
CA LEU A 36 5.24 -11.50 20.59
C LEU A 36 4.76 -10.09 20.29
N CYS A 37 4.37 -9.33 21.33
CA CYS A 37 3.91 -7.96 21.16
C CYS A 37 5.01 -7.05 20.59
N VAL A 38 6.23 -7.16 21.09
CA VAL A 38 7.37 -6.38 20.58
C VAL A 38 7.69 -6.77 19.14
N PHE A 39 7.77 -8.07 18.84
CA PHE A 39 8.01 -8.56 17.49
C PHE A 39 6.93 -8.06 16.51
N ALA A 40 5.65 -8.23 16.83
CA ALA A 40 4.55 -7.79 15.98
C ALA A 40 4.58 -6.28 15.74
N SER A 41 4.88 -5.48 16.77
CA SER A 41 4.99 -4.02 16.64
C SER A 41 6.13 -3.61 15.72
N VAL A 42 7.31 -4.21 15.89
CA VAL A 42 8.49 -3.90 15.07
C VAL A 42 8.25 -4.29 13.61
N VAL A 43 7.77 -5.51 13.37
CA VAL A 43 7.56 -6.01 12.00
C VAL A 43 6.43 -5.24 11.30
N TYR A 44 5.38 -4.84 12.03
CA TYR A 44 4.31 -4.01 11.49
C TYR A 44 4.80 -2.62 11.05
N VAL A 45 5.63 -1.98 11.86
CA VAL A 45 6.27 -0.70 11.50
C VAL A 45 7.18 -0.86 10.30
N LEU A 46 8.01 -1.91 10.27
CA LEU A 46 8.88 -2.22 9.13
C LEU A 46 8.07 -2.46 7.85
N TRP A 47 6.93 -3.14 7.95
CA TRP A 47 6.04 -3.35 6.81
C TRP A 47 5.52 -2.02 6.24
N GLY A 48 5.07 -1.12 7.07
CA GLY A 48 4.64 0.22 6.65
C GLY A 48 5.77 1.03 6.03
N MET A 49 6.98 0.99 6.60
CA MET A 49 8.15 1.69 6.05
C MET A 49 8.57 1.13 4.69
N THR A 50 8.62 -0.19 4.54
CA THR A 50 9.01 -0.84 3.28
C THR A 50 7.96 -0.65 2.19
N TYR A 51 6.67 -0.62 2.55
CA TYR A 51 5.59 -0.26 1.64
C TYR A 51 5.80 1.14 1.05
N THR A 52 6.15 2.10 1.88
CA THR A 52 6.39 3.49 1.46
C THR A 52 7.54 3.60 0.44
N ILE A 53 8.58 2.75 0.55
CA ILE A 53 9.71 2.73 -0.40
C ILE A 53 9.25 2.41 -1.83
N MET A 54 8.21 1.59 -1.98
CA MET A 54 7.63 1.25 -3.28
C MET A 54 6.52 2.24 -3.68
N ASP A 55 5.66 2.64 -2.76
CA ASP A 55 4.47 3.43 -3.03
C ASP A 55 4.80 4.83 -3.56
N ILE A 56 5.78 5.51 -2.97
CA ILE A 56 6.20 6.85 -3.40
C ILE A 56 6.71 6.85 -4.86
N PRO A 57 7.64 5.98 -5.28
CA PRO A 57 8.04 5.89 -6.67
C PRO A 57 6.90 5.51 -7.61
N TYR A 58 5.98 4.64 -7.20
CA TYR A 58 4.84 4.23 -7.99
C TYR A 58 3.95 5.43 -8.37
N TRP A 59 3.53 6.22 -7.39
CA TRP A 59 2.74 7.44 -7.65
C TRP A 59 3.52 8.53 -8.38
N SER A 60 4.85 8.58 -8.21
CA SER A 60 5.72 9.54 -8.91
C SER A 60 5.91 9.24 -10.39
N ILE A 61 5.60 8.02 -10.84
CA ILE A 61 5.67 7.65 -12.26
C ILE A 61 4.52 8.27 -13.05
N ILE A 62 3.33 8.36 -12.48
CA ILE A 62 2.11 8.81 -13.17
C ILE A 62 2.30 10.15 -13.89
N PRO A 63 2.81 11.22 -13.24
CA PRO A 63 3.08 12.48 -13.92
C PRO A 63 4.11 12.39 -15.05
N ASN A 64 4.93 11.35 -15.06
CA ASN A 64 5.98 11.14 -16.06
C ASN A 64 5.54 10.24 -17.24
N LEU A 65 4.32 9.66 -17.17
CA LEU A 65 3.77 8.83 -18.24
C LEU A 65 3.17 9.67 -19.36
N THR A 66 2.51 10.77 -19.02
CA THR A 66 1.86 11.64 -19.98
C THR A 66 1.98 13.13 -19.59
N SER A 67 2.09 13.99 -20.58
CA SER A 67 2.09 15.44 -20.41
C SER A 67 0.67 16.03 -20.44
N ASP A 68 -0.29 15.27 -20.95
CA ASP A 68 -1.68 15.71 -21.04
C ASP A 68 -2.38 15.59 -19.66
N PRO A 69 -2.99 16.68 -19.15
CA PRO A 69 -3.71 16.68 -17.89
C PRO A 69 -4.88 15.69 -17.84
N GLU A 70 -5.64 15.57 -18.93
CA GLU A 70 -6.81 14.67 -18.97
C GLU A 70 -6.39 13.19 -18.94
N GLU A 71 -5.38 12.82 -19.71
CA GLU A 71 -4.84 11.47 -19.64
C GLU A 71 -4.23 11.15 -18.28
N ARG A 72 -3.56 12.12 -17.66
CA ARG A 72 -2.98 11.96 -16.32
C ARG A 72 -4.05 11.68 -15.26
N GLU A 73 -5.20 12.36 -15.35
CA GLU A 73 -6.32 12.10 -14.47
C GLU A 73 -6.83 10.66 -14.64
N LYS A 74 -7.11 10.23 -15.88
CA LYS A 74 -7.58 8.86 -16.19
C LYS A 74 -6.60 7.80 -15.68
N VAL A 75 -5.31 7.97 -15.95
CA VAL A 75 -4.26 7.04 -15.48
C VAL A 75 -4.16 7.01 -13.95
N SER A 76 -4.44 8.11 -13.27
CA SER A 76 -4.41 8.16 -11.79
C SER A 76 -5.63 7.49 -11.14
N VAL A 77 -6.78 7.49 -11.81
CA VAL A 77 -8.02 6.91 -11.29
C VAL A 77 -8.03 5.38 -11.43
N LEU A 78 -7.49 4.86 -12.54
CA LEU A 78 -7.52 3.43 -12.86
C LEU A 78 -6.96 2.52 -11.74
N PRO A 79 -5.76 2.78 -11.19
CA PRO A 79 -5.21 1.98 -10.09
C PRO A 79 -6.09 1.99 -8.84
N ARG A 80 -6.77 3.11 -8.55
CA ARG A 80 -7.66 3.23 -7.40
C ARG A 80 -8.90 2.36 -7.56
N ILE A 81 -9.47 2.31 -8.78
CA ILE A 81 -10.62 1.42 -9.08
C ILE A 81 -10.22 -0.04 -8.85
N PHE A 82 -9.09 -0.48 -9.42
CA PHE A 82 -8.63 -1.85 -9.24
C PHE A 82 -8.27 -2.17 -7.78
N ALA A 83 -7.69 -1.23 -7.05
CA ALA A 83 -7.42 -1.39 -5.62
C ALA A 83 -8.72 -1.57 -4.82
N SER A 84 -9.76 -0.76 -5.11
CA SER A 84 -11.06 -0.87 -4.45
C SER A 84 -11.76 -2.21 -4.77
N ILE A 85 -11.70 -2.67 -6.03
CA ILE A 85 -12.24 -3.97 -6.42
C ILE A 85 -11.51 -5.10 -5.67
N GLY A 86 -10.18 -5.07 -5.65
CA GLY A 86 -9.38 -6.07 -4.95
C GLY A 86 -9.67 -6.11 -3.45
N GLN A 87 -9.76 -4.95 -2.82
CA GLN A 87 -10.12 -4.82 -1.40
C GLN A 87 -11.52 -5.38 -1.13
N SER A 88 -12.51 -5.02 -1.94
CA SER A 88 -13.88 -5.50 -1.79
C SER A 88 -13.98 -7.02 -1.94
N LEU A 89 -13.28 -7.61 -2.89
CA LEU A 89 -13.26 -9.07 -3.08
C LEU A 89 -12.69 -9.80 -1.84
N ILE A 90 -11.60 -9.27 -1.27
CA ILE A 90 -11.00 -9.86 -0.06
C ILE A 90 -11.94 -9.73 1.14
N ILE A 91 -12.54 -8.55 1.35
CA ILE A 91 -13.43 -8.27 2.48
C ILE A 91 -14.75 -9.04 2.33
N ALA A 92 -15.32 -9.17 1.12
CA ALA A 92 -16.57 -9.89 0.85
C ALA A 92 -16.53 -11.41 1.21
N GLY A 93 -15.48 -11.87 1.86
CA GLY A 93 -15.37 -13.21 2.42
C GLY A 93 -14.54 -14.18 1.59
N PHE A 94 -14.15 -13.83 0.36
CA PHE A 94 -13.26 -14.69 -0.43
C PHE A 94 -11.93 -14.94 0.29
N GLY A 95 -11.36 -13.91 0.94
CA GLY A 95 -10.14 -14.06 1.72
C GLY A 95 -10.29 -15.09 2.85
N VAL A 96 -11.37 -15.02 3.62
CA VAL A 96 -11.64 -15.96 4.71
C VAL A 96 -11.89 -17.39 4.19
N GLN A 97 -12.61 -17.54 3.07
CA GLN A 97 -12.87 -18.85 2.47
C GLN A 97 -11.58 -19.49 1.95
N ILE A 98 -10.71 -18.72 1.30
CA ILE A 98 -9.41 -19.19 0.83
C ILE A 98 -8.54 -19.62 2.01
N ILE A 99 -8.48 -18.84 3.09
CA ILE A 99 -7.72 -19.18 4.30
C ILE A 99 -8.23 -20.47 4.93
N LYS A 100 -9.55 -20.66 5.02
CA LYS A 100 -10.16 -21.91 5.51
C LYS A 100 -9.81 -23.10 4.61
N GLY A 101 -9.88 -22.94 3.29
CA GLY A 101 -9.51 -23.96 2.31
C GLY A 101 -8.02 -24.34 2.33
N LEU A 102 -7.14 -23.42 2.73
CA LEU A 102 -5.70 -23.63 2.85
C LEU A 102 -5.26 -24.28 4.17
N GLY A 103 -6.20 -24.60 5.07
CA GLY A 103 -5.94 -25.29 6.33
C GLY A 103 -6.42 -24.54 7.58
N GLY A 104 -7.07 -23.38 7.42
CA GLY A 104 -7.52 -22.56 8.56
C GLY A 104 -6.31 -22.10 9.41
N ASN A 105 -6.52 -21.75 10.66
CA ASN A 105 -5.47 -21.42 11.63
C ASN A 105 -4.28 -20.60 11.04
N TYR A 106 -3.14 -20.56 11.74
CA TYR A 106 -1.92 -19.86 11.32
C TYR A 106 -1.34 -20.39 10.00
N ILE A 107 -1.49 -21.69 9.69
CA ILE A 107 -1.01 -22.30 8.45
C ILE A 107 -1.75 -21.72 7.22
N GLY A 108 -3.05 -21.56 7.32
CA GLY A 108 -3.86 -20.95 6.26
C GLY A 108 -3.47 -19.50 6.00
N TYR A 109 -3.26 -18.71 7.05
CA TYR A 109 -2.81 -17.32 6.92
C TYR A 109 -1.41 -17.21 6.30
N HIS A 110 -0.48 -18.07 6.70
CA HIS A 110 0.87 -18.08 6.12
C HIS A 110 0.86 -18.44 4.63
N LYS A 111 0.14 -19.49 4.24
CA LYS A 111 -0.02 -19.88 2.83
C LYS A 111 -0.70 -18.78 2.01
N PHE A 112 -1.72 -18.14 2.57
CA PHE A 112 -2.39 -17.02 1.93
C PHE A 112 -1.47 -15.82 1.73
N ALA A 113 -0.64 -15.50 2.72
CA ALA A 113 0.38 -14.46 2.61
C ALA A 113 1.40 -14.76 1.52
N LEU A 114 1.83 -16.02 1.34
CA LEU A 114 2.72 -16.42 0.25
C LEU A 114 2.06 -16.22 -1.12
N ILE A 115 0.79 -16.57 -1.27
CA ILE A 115 0.04 -16.35 -2.52
C ILE A 115 -0.05 -14.86 -2.84
N ILE A 116 -0.41 -14.03 -1.86
CA ILE A 116 -0.46 -12.57 -2.04
C ILE A 116 0.90 -12.01 -2.41
N ALA A 117 1.97 -12.40 -1.71
CA ALA A 117 3.33 -11.93 -2.00
C ALA A 117 3.79 -12.33 -3.41
N ALA A 118 3.51 -13.57 -3.83
CA ALA A 118 3.81 -14.03 -5.19
C ALA A 118 3.02 -13.25 -6.25
N THR A 119 1.72 -13.03 -6.03
CA THR A 119 0.88 -12.23 -6.92
C THR A 119 1.39 -10.78 -6.99
N PHE A 120 1.77 -10.20 -5.86
CA PHE A 120 2.31 -8.85 -5.78
C PHE A 120 3.62 -8.70 -6.56
N ILE A 121 4.56 -9.63 -6.39
CA ILE A 121 5.82 -9.65 -7.15
C ILE A 121 5.54 -9.83 -8.65
N PHE A 122 4.64 -10.75 -9.02
CA PHE A 122 4.27 -10.99 -10.40
C PHE A 122 3.65 -9.76 -11.07
N THR A 123 2.66 -9.14 -10.44
CA THR A 123 1.99 -7.94 -10.97
C THR A 123 2.95 -6.76 -11.08
N MET A 124 3.86 -6.61 -10.11
CA MET A 124 4.89 -5.57 -10.17
C MET A 124 5.89 -5.85 -11.30
N ALA A 125 6.29 -7.09 -11.53
CA ALA A 125 7.16 -7.47 -12.64
C ALA A 125 6.49 -7.14 -13.99
N VAL A 126 5.20 -7.47 -14.15
CA VAL A 126 4.40 -7.10 -15.34
C VAL A 126 4.36 -5.58 -15.52
N CYS A 127 4.13 -4.84 -14.45
CA CYS A 127 4.12 -3.38 -14.48
C CYS A 127 5.48 -2.82 -14.95
N VAL A 128 6.58 -3.28 -14.36
CA VAL A 128 7.94 -2.81 -14.68
C VAL A 128 8.35 -3.14 -16.13
N ILE A 129 7.98 -4.31 -16.63
CA ILE A 129 8.29 -4.73 -18.01
C ILE A 129 7.56 -3.85 -19.03
N ASN A 130 6.33 -3.44 -18.74
CA ASN A 130 5.51 -2.62 -19.63
C ASN A 130 5.74 -1.10 -19.46
N LEU A 131 6.54 -0.67 -18.47
CA LEU A 131 6.84 0.75 -18.30
C LEU A 131 7.65 1.28 -19.49
N PRO A 132 7.29 2.43 -20.07
CA PRO A 132 8.05 3.03 -21.15
C PRO A 132 9.47 3.38 -20.69
N LYS A 133 10.47 2.89 -21.42
CA LYS A 133 11.90 3.08 -21.11
C LYS A 133 12.34 4.56 -21.16
N LYS A 134 11.64 5.38 -21.92
CA LYS A 134 11.81 6.85 -21.96
C LYS A 134 10.77 7.49 -21.04
N GLN A 135 11.08 7.57 -19.77
CA GLN A 135 10.35 8.48 -18.88
C GLN A 135 10.73 9.90 -19.29
N GLN A 136 9.73 10.71 -19.60
CA GLN A 136 9.97 12.13 -19.87
C GLN A 136 10.59 12.74 -18.60
N ASP A 137 11.83 13.23 -18.72
CA ASP A 137 12.44 14.05 -17.68
C ASP A 137 11.64 15.38 -17.67
N THR A 138 10.52 15.39 -16.96
CA THR A 138 9.73 16.60 -16.74
C THR A 138 10.47 17.47 -15.73
N GLY A 139 11.46 18.18 -16.22
CA GLY A 139 12.10 19.28 -15.50
C GLY A 139 13.35 18.91 -14.72
N THR A 140 14.26 19.84 -14.71
CA THR A 140 15.47 19.93 -13.90
C THR A 140 15.18 19.53 -12.47
N THR A 141 15.77 18.42 -12.06
CA THR A 141 15.77 17.99 -10.65
C THR A 141 16.67 18.96 -9.89
N GLU A 142 16.20 20.16 -9.59
CA GLU A 142 16.77 20.95 -8.53
C GLU A 142 16.73 20.09 -7.26
N LYS A 143 17.86 19.96 -6.60
CA LYS A 143 17.94 19.21 -5.34
C LYS A 143 17.13 19.96 -4.29
N MET A 144 15.82 19.68 -4.24
CA MET A 144 14.95 20.25 -3.22
C MET A 144 15.43 19.78 -1.84
N LYS A 145 15.77 20.74 -0.99
CA LYS A 145 16.05 20.50 0.43
C LYS A 145 14.70 20.31 1.15
N PHE A 146 14.67 19.52 2.19
CA PHE A 146 13.47 19.34 3.02
C PHE A 146 12.83 20.67 3.45
N ARG A 147 13.67 21.68 3.69
CA ARG A 147 13.23 23.04 4.03
C ARG A 147 12.43 23.72 2.90
N ASP A 148 12.74 23.42 1.66
CA ASP A 148 12.06 23.99 0.49
C ASP A 148 10.63 23.45 0.37
N ILE A 149 10.40 22.18 0.75
CA ILE A 149 9.08 21.56 0.81
C ILE A 149 8.16 22.33 1.77
N PHE A 150 8.63 22.61 2.97
CA PHE A 150 7.86 23.42 3.94
C PHE A 150 7.59 24.84 3.44
N THR A 151 8.53 25.42 2.72
CA THR A 151 8.38 26.76 2.13
C THR A 151 7.33 26.76 1.03
N VAL A 152 7.31 25.74 0.18
CA VAL A 152 6.30 25.56 -0.88
C VAL A 152 4.91 25.40 -0.28
N ILE A 153 4.76 24.56 0.75
CA ILE A 153 3.47 24.36 1.44
C ILE A 153 2.99 25.66 2.08
N LYS A 154 3.90 26.43 2.71
CA LYS A 154 3.53 27.71 3.33
C LYS A 154 3.13 28.79 2.32
N LYS A 155 3.74 28.80 1.14
CA LYS A 155 3.48 29.80 0.09
C LYS A 155 2.25 29.48 -0.76
N ASN A 156 1.79 28.22 -0.78
CA ASN A 156 0.66 27.80 -1.58
C ASN A 156 -0.54 27.45 -0.69
N ASP A 157 -1.48 28.37 -0.59
CA ASP A 157 -2.68 28.21 0.24
C ASP A 157 -3.56 27.04 -0.22
N GLN A 158 -3.69 26.83 -1.53
CA GLN A 158 -4.47 25.71 -2.06
C GLN A 158 -3.86 24.37 -1.70
N LEU A 159 -2.52 24.24 -1.80
CA LEU A 159 -1.80 23.03 -1.41
C LEU A 159 -1.97 22.74 0.09
N ARG A 160 -1.93 23.78 0.93
CA ARG A 160 -2.12 23.64 2.38
C ARG A 160 -3.51 23.09 2.73
N TRP A 161 -4.55 23.65 2.12
CA TRP A 161 -5.91 23.15 2.31
C TRP A 161 -6.11 21.74 1.75
N ALA A 162 -5.54 21.42 0.59
CA ALA A 162 -5.60 20.08 0.02
C ALA A 162 -4.93 19.05 0.94
N VAL A 163 -3.74 19.34 1.48
CA VAL A 163 -3.03 18.46 2.41
C VAL A 163 -3.86 18.23 3.68
N LEU A 164 -4.44 19.32 4.26
CA LEU A 164 -5.29 19.21 5.45
C LEU A 164 -6.52 18.35 5.19
N LEU A 165 -7.19 18.57 4.06
CA LEU A 165 -8.38 17.80 3.67
C LEU A 165 -8.06 16.31 3.51
N ILE A 166 -6.98 15.97 2.79
CA ILE A 166 -6.55 14.59 2.60
C ILE A 166 -6.22 13.94 3.95
N LEU A 167 -5.55 14.66 4.85
CA LEU A 167 -5.19 14.16 6.18
C LEU A 167 -6.45 13.88 7.01
N LEU A 168 -7.36 14.84 7.13
CA LEU A 168 -8.60 14.67 7.88
C LEU A 168 -9.47 13.56 7.31
N TYR A 169 -9.57 13.46 5.99
CA TYR A 169 -10.30 12.39 5.31
C TYR A 169 -9.75 11.01 5.64
N ASN A 170 -8.43 10.83 5.54
CA ASN A 170 -7.81 9.54 5.86
C ASN A 170 -7.94 9.18 7.34
N VAL A 171 -7.73 10.13 8.25
CA VAL A 171 -7.94 9.91 9.70
C VAL A 171 -9.38 9.51 9.98
N GLY A 172 -10.36 10.19 9.37
CA GLY A 172 -11.78 9.88 9.51
C GLY A 172 -12.12 8.45 9.07
N ILE A 173 -11.69 8.04 7.87
CA ILE A 173 -11.92 6.68 7.37
C ILE A 173 -11.28 5.63 8.26
N GLN A 174 -10.02 5.83 8.65
CA GLN A 174 -9.33 4.86 9.50
C GLN A 174 -9.95 4.75 10.89
N ALA A 175 -10.43 5.86 11.46
CA ALA A 175 -11.16 5.85 12.71
C ALA A 175 -12.48 5.07 12.60
N ILE A 176 -13.27 5.30 11.53
CA ILE A 176 -14.52 4.58 11.29
C ILE A 176 -14.27 3.08 11.14
N MET A 177 -13.28 2.69 10.32
CA MET A 177 -12.95 1.28 10.13
C MET A 177 -12.46 0.60 11.40
N GLY A 178 -11.66 1.31 12.21
CA GLY A 178 -11.22 0.82 13.52
C GLY A 178 -12.40 0.56 14.47
N VAL A 179 -13.30 1.54 14.60
CA VAL A 179 -14.50 1.42 15.47
C VAL A 179 -15.46 0.36 14.94
N ALA A 180 -15.68 0.28 13.62
CA ALA A 180 -16.58 -0.70 13.03
C ALA A 180 -16.15 -2.13 13.35
N THR A 181 -14.87 -2.44 13.32
CA THR A 181 -14.35 -3.76 13.69
C THR A 181 -14.72 -4.16 15.11
N TYR A 182 -14.58 -3.25 16.07
CA TYR A 182 -14.97 -3.49 17.46
C TYR A 182 -16.50 -3.59 17.62
N TYR A 183 -17.25 -2.72 16.95
CA TYR A 183 -18.70 -2.69 17.00
C TYR A 183 -19.30 -4.02 16.52
N PHE A 184 -18.90 -4.52 15.35
CA PHE A 184 -19.42 -5.78 14.83
C PHE A 184 -18.96 -6.99 15.65
N SER A 185 -17.75 -6.97 16.21
CA SER A 185 -17.23 -8.07 17.01
C SER A 185 -17.87 -8.15 18.41
N TYR A 186 -18.07 -7.02 19.07
CA TYR A 186 -18.48 -7.00 20.49
C TYR A 186 -19.94 -6.61 20.69
N VAL A 187 -20.51 -5.73 19.87
CA VAL A 187 -21.91 -5.29 20.04
C VAL A 187 -22.84 -6.18 19.24
N CYS A 188 -22.54 -6.43 17.96
CA CYS A 188 -23.36 -7.30 17.12
C CYS A 188 -23.06 -8.79 17.32
N ASN A 189 -21.99 -9.13 18.03
CA ASN A 189 -21.50 -10.49 18.23
C ASN A 189 -21.39 -11.32 16.93
N ASN A 190 -21.16 -10.64 15.82
CA ASN A 190 -21.09 -11.22 14.48
C ASN A 190 -20.05 -10.48 13.63
N ALA A 191 -18.80 -10.91 13.74
CA ALA A 191 -17.70 -10.34 12.95
C ALA A 191 -17.89 -10.48 11.43
N GLY A 192 -18.74 -11.42 10.98
CA GLY A 192 -19.06 -11.61 9.57
C GLY A 192 -19.84 -10.45 8.96
N MET A 193 -20.53 -9.65 9.76
CA MET A 193 -21.23 -8.45 9.26
C MET A 193 -20.29 -7.34 8.81
N LEU A 194 -19.02 -7.36 9.22
CA LEU A 194 -18.01 -6.43 8.76
C LEU A 194 -17.81 -6.52 7.22
N SER A 195 -18.07 -7.68 6.63
CA SER A 195 -17.96 -7.86 5.17
C SER A 195 -19.08 -7.18 4.37
N ALA A 196 -20.16 -6.78 5.03
CA ALA A 196 -21.30 -6.06 4.43
C ALA A 196 -21.20 -4.54 4.63
N PHE A 197 -20.29 -4.09 5.49
CA PHE A 197 -20.02 -2.68 5.78
C PHE A 197 -18.92 -2.12 4.88
#